data_7de03e18b1550e3bf7eebd7697a98210
#
_entry.id   7de03e18b1550e3bf7eebd7697a98210
#
_cell.length_a   1.000
_cell.length_b   1.000
_cell.length_c   1.000
_cell.angle_alpha   90.00
_cell.angle_beta   90.00
_cell.angle_gamma   90.00
#
_symmetry.space_group_name_H-M   'P 1'
#
loop_
_entity.id
_entity.type
_entity.pdbx_description
1 polymer ?
#
loop_
_entity_poly.entity_id
_entity_poly.type
_entity_poly.pdbx_seq_one_letter_code
_entity_poly.pdbx_strand_id
1 'polypeptide(L)'
;MLKLYHCAETRSMRSLWLLNELQIPFELIDMPFDLSVMRSADYLAVHPLGRVPCLVDGDFRLFESGAIAEYLCERYPESDLGRLAANPERYEWLQWIHYSETMAVHAASLVQQRFFIAAADRSAVVAKLEGRRLEKAVQVLEPRLIDRDYLLRSGFSAADIGVGYSLHLADRLIELARFPNVARYLERLRARPAFRASLPQGSTHAISWLPLSEPIK
;
A
#
# COMPACT_ATOMS: atom_id res chain seq x y z
N MET A 1 9.79 16.20 15.21
CA MET A 1 9.32 14.80 15.39
C MET A 1 8.36 14.49 14.26
N LEU A 2 8.58 13.36 13.59
CA LEU A 2 7.70 12.92 12.50
C LEU A 2 6.30 12.60 13.03
N LYS A 3 5.26 12.99 12.27
CA LYS A 3 3.87 12.60 12.53
C LYS A 3 3.30 11.96 11.28
N LEU A 4 2.62 10.82 11.41
CA LEU A 4 1.91 10.17 10.32
C LEU A 4 0.40 10.20 10.58
N TYR A 5 -0.35 10.86 9.71
CA TYR A 5 -1.80 10.70 9.65
C TYR A 5 -2.14 9.42 8.89
N HIS A 6 -2.77 8.52 9.59
CA HIS A 6 -3.04 7.16 9.14
C HIS A 6 -4.50 6.79 9.32
N CYS A 7 -5.03 5.99 8.42
CA CYS A 7 -6.28 5.28 8.61
C CYS A 7 -6.05 3.82 8.22
N ALA A 8 -6.43 2.93 9.10
CA ALA A 8 -6.20 1.49 8.90
C ALA A 8 -6.77 0.98 7.57
N GLU A 9 -6.11 -0.01 6.98
CA GLU A 9 -6.46 -0.67 5.71
C GLU A 9 -6.51 0.26 4.47
N THR A 10 -5.96 1.47 4.58
CA THR A 10 -5.80 2.38 3.45
C THR A 10 -4.35 2.41 2.96
N ARG A 11 -4.09 3.19 1.89
CA ARG A 11 -2.73 3.38 1.36
C ARG A 11 -1.73 3.91 2.40
N SER A 12 -2.19 4.51 3.49
CA SER A 12 -1.33 4.98 4.58
C SER A 12 -0.63 3.83 5.33
N MET A 13 -1.12 2.59 5.20
CA MET A 13 -0.43 1.41 5.70
C MET A 13 0.98 1.27 5.10
N ARG A 14 1.21 1.70 3.86
CA ARG A 14 2.55 1.70 3.25
C ARG A 14 3.53 2.57 4.05
N SER A 15 3.10 3.79 4.39
CA SER A 15 3.93 4.71 5.17
C SER A 15 4.13 4.24 6.61
N LEU A 16 3.10 3.68 7.23
CA LEU A 16 3.20 3.10 8.58
C LEU A 16 4.16 1.90 8.58
N TRP A 17 4.05 1.00 7.61
CA TRP A 17 4.96 -0.14 7.48
C TRP A 17 6.41 0.31 7.27
N LEU A 18 6.64 1.30 6.40
CA LEU A 18 7.98 1.85 6.18
C LEU A 18 8.56 2.46 7.46
N LEU A 19 7.78 3.24 8.21
CA LEU A 19 8.24 3.81 9.49
C LEU A 19 8.57 2.72 10.52
N ASN A 20 7.80 1.65 10.56
CA ASN A 20 8.07 0.49 11.42
C ASN A 20 9.35 -0.27 10.99
N GLU A 21 9.63 -0.39 9.68
CA GLU A 21 10.89 -0.99 9.19
C GLU A 21 12.09 -0.10 9.49
N LEU A 22 11.93 1.21 9.43
CA LEU A 22 12.98 2.18 9.78
C LEU A 22 13.30 2.19 11.29
N GLN A 23 12.39 1.71 12.13
CA GLN A 23 12.52 1.69 13.60
C GLN A 23 12.84 3.07 14.21
N ILE A 24 12.33 4.13 13.60
CA ILE A 24 12.53 5.50 14.05
C ILE A 24 11.32 5.99 14.88
N PRO A 25 11.50 6.92 15.83
CA PRO A 25 10.39 7.46 16.59
C PRO A 25 9.49 8.35 15.72
N PHE A 26 8.19 8.14 15.81
CA PHE A 26 7.16 8.97 15.17
C PHE A 26 5.88 8.99 16.00
N GLU A 27 5.05 9.99 15.79
CA GLU A 27 3.71 10.09 16.33
C GLU A 27 2.72 9.56 15.30
N LEU A 28 1.91 8.57 15.68
CA LEU A 28 0.83 8.06 14.84
C LEU A 28 -0.47 8.81 15.18
N ILE A 29 -1.04 9.50 14.20
CA ILE A 29 -2.35 10.13 14.30
C ILE A 29 -3.35 9.19 13.59
N ASP A 30 -4.04 8.38 14.38
CA ASP A 30 -5.02 7.43 13.87
C ASP A 30 -6.31 8.17 13.51
N MET A 31 -6.68 8.12 12.22
CA MET A 31 -7.82 8.81 11.65
C MET A 31 -8.96 7.81 11.44
N PRO A 32 -10.19 8.13 11.87
CA PRO A 32 -11.33 7.28 11.56
C PRO A 32 -11.60 7.32 10.05
N PHE A 33 -12.11 6.21 9.51
CA PHE A 33 -12.64 6.18 8.15
C PHE A 33 -13.99 6.90 8.09
N ASP A 34 -13.96 8.22 8.28
CA ASP A 34 -15.11 9.11 8.33
C ASP A 34 -14.90 10.34 7.44
N LEU A 35 -15.74 10.48 6.44
CA LEU A 35 -15.64 11.59 5.48
C LEU A 35 -15.90 12.96 6.15
N SER A 36 -16.67 13.03 7.24
CA SER A 36 -16.91 14.28 7.96
C SER A 36 -15.63 14.78 8.64
N VAL A 37 -14.85 13.88 9.24
CA VAL A 37 -13.56 14.17 9.84
C VAL A 37 -12.53 14.48 8.77
N MET A 38 -12.44 13.66 7.73
CA MET A 38 -11.46 13.84 6.64
C MET A 38 -11.69 15.11 5.81
N ARG A 39 -12.92 15.64 5.80
CA ARG A 39 -13.29 16.88 5.10
C ARG A 39 -13.43 18.08 6.03
N SER A 40 -13.11 17.95 7.32
CA SER A 40 -13.09 19.08 8.23
C SER A 40 -12.07 20.13 7.78
N ALA A 41 -12.33 21.41 8.09
CA ALA A 41 -11.42 22.50 7.75
C ALA A 41 -10.02 22.27 8.35
N ASP A 42 -9.94 21.74 9.57
CA ASP A 42 -8.69 21.46 10.27
C ASP A 42 -7.87 20.39 9.52
N TYR A 43 -8.52 19.31 9.07
CA TYR A 43 -7.80 18.26 8.36
C TYR A 43 -7.49 18.65 6.91
N LEU A 44 -8.34 19.42 6.23
CA LEU A 44 -8.04 19.97 4.91
C LEU A 44 -6.84 20.94 4.92
N ALA A 45 -6.55 21.59 6.05
CA ALA A 45 -5.31 22.34 6.24
C ALA A 45 -4.06 21.45 6.35
N VAL A 46 -4.21 20.16 6.68
CA VAL A 46 -3.14 19.15 6.72
C VAL A 46 -2.99 18.48 5.37
N HIS A 47 -4.10 18.02 4.78
CA HIS A 47 -4.12 17.33 3.49
C HIS A 47 -5.20 17.91 2.58
N PRO A 48 -4.86 18.57 1.45
CA PRO A 48 -5.79 19.36 0.65
C PRO A 48 -6.94 18.55 0.03
N LEU A 49 -6.81 17.23 -0.08
CA LEU A 49 -7.86 16.33 -0.56
C LEU A 49 -8.58 15.58 0.57
N GLY A 50 -8.25 15.86 1.84
CA GLY A 50 -8.82 15.12 2.97
C GLY A 50 -8.59 13.61 2.86
N ARG A 51 -7.33 13.19 2.59
CA ARG A 51 -6.94 11.78 2.42
C ARG A 51 -5.77 11.43 3.32
N VAL A 52 -5.47 10.15 3.40
CA VAL A 52 -4.28 9.60 4.04
C VAL A 52 -3.48 8.76 3.04
N PRO A 53 -2.13 8.68 3.21
CA PRO A 53 -1.30 9.26 4.26
C PRO A 53 -1.01 10.75 4.09
N CYS A 54 -0.70 11.41 5.23
CA CYS A 54 0.06 12.64 5.25
C CYS A 54 1.18 12.49 6.28
N LEU A 55 2.41 12.77 5.88
CA LEU A 55 3.57 12.84 6.76
C LEU A 55 3.86 14.31 7.08
N VAL A 56 4.06 14.61 8.36
CA VAL A 56 4.47 15.93 8.83
C VAL A 56 5.83 15.82 9.49
N ASP A 57 6.78 16.66 9.08
CA ASP A 57 8.12 16.78 9.66
C ASP A 57 8.44 18.25 9.95
N GLY A 58 8.24 18.67 11.19
CA GLY A 58 8.26 20.09 11.55
C GLY A 58 7.17 20.85 10.80
N ASP A 59 7.56 21.83 9.99
CA ASP A 59 6.65 22.63 9.16
C ASP A 59 6.38 22.01 7.78
N PHE A 60 7.14 20.97 7.42
CA PHE A 60 7.01 20.30 6.13
C PHE A 60 5.88 19.27 6.16
N ARG A 61 5.02 19.30 5.16
CA ARG A 61 3.92 18.35 4.96
C ARG A 61 4.07 17.68 3.62
N LEU A 62 3.96 16.35 3.62
CA LEU A 62 4.10 15.53 2.42
C LEU A 62 2.95 14.53 2.35
N PHE A 63 2.26 14.50 1.25
CA PHE A 63 1.30 13.46 0.89
C PHE A 63 1.79 12.71 -0.36
N GLU A 64 1.07 11.70 -0.83
CA GLU A 64 1.48 10.65 -1.76
C GLU A 64 2.41 9.62 -1.11
N SER A 65 1.92 8.39 -0.97
CA SER A 65 2.68 7.33 -0.29
C SER A 65 4.02 6.99 -0.95
N GLY A 66 4.11 7.15 -2.29
CA GLY A 66 5.37 6.99 -3.03
C GLY A 66 6.38 8.09 -2.69
N ALA A 67 5.95 9.35 -2.70
CA ALA A 67 6.81 10.48 -2.33
C ALA A 67 7.27 10.39 -0.86
N ILE A 68 6.38 9.96 0.04
CA ILE A 68 6.74 9.71 1.45
C ILE A 68 7.79 8.60 1.54
N ALA A 69 7.69 7.55 0.73
CA ALA A 69 8.68 6.47 0.71
C ALA A 69 10.05 6.98 0.23
N GLU A 70 10.10 7.75 -0.84
CA GLU A 70 11.34 8.36 -1.34
C GLU A 70 11.96 9.29 -0.30
N TYR A 71 11.16 10.20 0.26
CA TYR A 71 11.60 11.14 1.30
C TYR A 71 12.21 10.43 2.51
N LEU A 72 11.51 9.42 3.05
CA LEU A 72 11.99 8.70 4.23
C LEU A 72 13.27 7.88 3.92
N CYS A 73 13.35 7.26 2.75
CA CYS A 73 14.55 6.52 2.34
C CYS A 73 15.76 7.45 2.11
N GLU A 74 15.55 8.66 1.60
CA GLU A 74 16.62 9.65 1.43
C GLU A 74 17.06 10.26 2.76
N ARG A 75 16.12 10.43 3.70
CA ARG A 75 16.40 10.97 5.04
C ARG A 75 17.11 9.96 5.95
N TYR A 76 16.89 8.67 5.75
CA TYR A 76 17.45 7.56 6.55
C TYR A 76 18.17 6.56 5.65
N PRO A 77 19.26 6.99 4.98
CA PRO A 77 19.97 6.18 3.98
C PRO A 77 20.61 4.93 4.58
N GLU A 78 20.94 4.95 5.88
CA GLU A 78 21.52 3.83 6.62
C GLU A 78 20.60 2.60 6.74
N SER A 79 19.31 2.79 6.52
CA SER A 79 18.32 1.70 6.57
C SER A 79 18.44 0.72 5.39
N ASP A 80 19.09 1.11 4.31
CA ASP A 80 19.16 0.39 3.02
C ASP A 80 17.79 0.03 2.40
N LEU A 81 16.72 0.76 2.78
CA LEU A 81 15.40 0.58 2.21
C LEU A 81 15.19 1.38 0.91
N GLY A 82 16.01 2.39 0.69
CA GLY A 82 16.05 3.18 -0.55
C GLY A 82 17.13 2.71 -1.50
N ARG A 83 17.06 3.20 -2.74
CA ARG A 83 18.14 3.13 -3.71
C ARG A 83 18.46 4.55 -4.16
N LEU A 84 19.49 5.15 -3.53
CA LEU A 84 19.85 6.55 -3.77
C LEU A 84 20.43 6.76 -5.17
N ALA A 85 20.67 8.02 -5.55
CA ALA A 85 21.02 8.42 -6.92
C ALA A 85 22.21 7.65 -7.54
N ALA A 86 23.20 7.27 -6.72
CA ALA A 86 24.37 6.51 -7.19
C ALA A 86 24.15 4.98 -7.26
N ASN A 87 23.01 4.47 -6.76
CA ASN A 87 22.74 3.04 -6.74
C ASN A 87 22.34 2.55 -8.13
N PRO A 88 22.95 1.46 -8.66
CA PRO A 88 22.63 0.96 -10.00
C PRO A 88 21.18 0.47 -10.16
N GLU A 89 20.53 0.07 -9.06
CA GLU A 89 19.12 -0.35 -9.07
C GLU A 89 18.12 0.82 -8.84
N ARG A 90 18.59 2.09 -8.78
CA ARG A 90 17.71 3.23 -8.47
C ARG A 90 16.49 3.32 -9.36
N TYR A 91 16.66 3.24 -10.68
CA TYR A 91 15.53 3.39 -11.60
C TYR A 91 14.56 2.20 -11.54
N GLU A 92 15.07 1.02 -11.27
CA GLU A 92 14.24 -0.16 -11.05
C GLU A 92 13.46 -0.04 -9.73
N TRP A 93 14.09 0.46 -8.67
CA TRP A 93 13.46 0.77 -7.40
C TRP A 93 12.32 1.79 -7.57
N LEU A 94 12.57 2.92 -8.26
CA LEU A 94 11.54 3.91 -8.56
C LEU A 94 10.40 3.32 -9.38
N GLN A 95 10.70 2.50 -10.39
CA GLN A 95 9.68 1.80 -11.18
C GLN A 95 8.74 1.02 -10.28
N TRP A 96 9.24 0.26 -9.30
CA TRP A 96 8.40 -0.54 -8.42
C TRP A 96 7.68 0.30 -7.35
N ILE A 97 8.27 1.38 -6.88
CA ILE A 97 7.58 2.37 -6.04
C ILE A 97 6.31 2.85 -6.76
N HIS A 98 6.44 3.31 -8.00
CA HIS A 98 5.31 3.83 -8.76
C HIS A 98 4.38 2.72 -9.28
N TYR A 99 4.90 1.54 -9.59
CA TYR A 99 4.10 0.39 -10.01
C TYR A 99 3.07 -0.04 -8.95
N SER A 100 3.37 0.20 -7.69
CA SER A 100 2.43 -0.05 -6.60
C SER A 100 1.10 0.70 -6.78
N GLU A 101 1.12 1.91 -7.38
CA GLU A 101 -0.11 2.66 -7.70
C GLU A 101 -0.87 2.09 -8.89
N THR A 102 -0.18 1.54 -9.91
CA THR A 102 -0.84 0.82 -11.01
C THR A 102 -1.72 -0.31 -10.48
N MET A 103 -1.24 -1.07 -9.51
CA MET A 103 -2.03 -2.12 -8.86
C MET A 103 -3.14 -1.53 -7.98
N ALA A 104 -2.81 -0.51 -7.19
CA ALA A 104 -3.72 0.09 -6.22
C ALA A 104 -4.93 0.78 -6.86
N VAL A 105 -4.79 1.37 -8.05
CA VAL A 105 -5.90 1.99 -8.79
C VAL A 105 -6.97 0.94 -9.13
N HIS A 106 -6.56 -0.21 -9.65
CA HIS A 106 -7.50 -1.29 -9.99
C HIS A 106 -8.13 -1.93 -8.76
N ALA A 107 -7.32 -2.17 -7.71
CA ALA A 107 -7.82 -2.68 -6.45
C ALA A 107 -8.81 -1.71 -5.79
N ALA A 108 -8.53 -0.40 -5.79
CA ALA A 108 -9.43 0.61 -5.25
C ALA A 108 -10.76 0.68 -6.00
N SER A 109 -10.74 0.56 -7.33
CA SER A 109 -11.96 0.51 -8.15
C SER A 109 -12.83 -0.70 -7.77
N LEU A 110 -12.23 -1.88 -7.56
CA LEU A 110 -12.94 -3.07 -7.11
C LEU A 110 -13.52 -2.91 -5.70
N VAL A 111 -12.74 -2.32 -4.78
CA VAL A 111 -13.22 -2.00 -3.42
C VAL A 111 -14.41 -1.04 -3.48
N GLN A 112 -14.36 0.00 -4.32
CA GLN A 112 -15.49 0.92 -4.50
C GLN A 112 -16.74 0.18 -5.00
N GLN A 113 -16.63 -0.64 -6.03
CA GLN A 113 -17.75 -1.43 -6.56
C GLN A 113 -18.35 -2.37 -5.52
N ARG A 114 -17.53 -2.89 -4.62
CA ARG A 114 -17.97 -3.93 -3.67
C ARG A 114 -18.53 -3.35 -2.38
N PHE A 115 -18.00 -2.22 -1.90
CA PHE A 115 -18.28 -1.71 -0.55
C PHE A 115 -18.94 -0.34 -0.50
N PHE A 116 -18.60 0.56 -1.42
CA PHE A 116 -19.09 1.95 -1.35
C PHE A 116 -20.28 2.22 -2.28
N ILE A 117 -20.43 1.42 -3.33
CA ILE A 117 -21.54 1.55 -4.27
C ILE A 117 -22.68 0.64 -3.82
N ALA A 118 -23.91 1.18 -3.75
CA ALA A 118 -25.09 0.39 -3.43
C ALA A 118 -25.25 -0.77 -4.43
N ALA A 119 -25.72 -1.92 -3.98
CA ALA A 119 -25.76 -3.14 -4.79
C ALA A 119 -26.50 -2.96 -6.13
N ALA A 120 -27.56 -2.14 -6.14
CA ALA A 120 -28.35 -1.84 -7.35
C ALA A 120 -27.56 -1.00 -8.40
N ASP A 121 -26.55 -0.24 -7.96
CA ASP A 121 -25.79 0.67 -8.82
C ASP A 121 -24.42 0.08 -9.22
N ARG A 122 -24.10 -1.12 -8.77
CA ARG A 122 -22.82 -1.81 -9.07
C ARG A 122 -22.77 -2.21 -10.54
N SER A 123 -21.62 -1.95 -11.16
CA SER A 123 -21.39 -2.35 -12.56
C SER A 123 -20.56 -3.64 -12.63
N ALA A 124 -21.20 -4.74 -13.03
CA ALA A 124 -20.52 -6.00 -13.29
C ALA A 124 -19.45 -5.86 -14.40
N VAL A 125 -19.67 -4.98 -15.38
CA VAL A 125 -18.71 -4.71 -16.45
C VAL A 125 -17.46 -4.05 -15.91
N VAL A 126 -17.61 -3.02 -15.07
CA VAL A 126 -16.47 -2.35 -14.42
C VAL A 126 -15.72 -3.32 -13.51
N ALA A 127 -16.43 -4.07 -12.68
CA ALA A 127 -15.82 -5.06 -11.79
C ALA A 127 -14.99 -6.11 -12.56
N LYS A 128 -15.55 -6.67 -13.65
CA LYS A 128 -14.84 -7.63 -14.51
C LYS A 128 -13.63 -7.01 -15.20
N LEU A 129 -13.74 -5.78 -15.69
CA LEU A 129 -12.65 -5.08 -16.36
C LEU A 129 -11.50 -4.81 -15.39
N GLU A 130 -11.80 -4.24 -14.22
CA GLU A 130 -10.80 -3.89 -13.21
C GLU A 130 -10.18 -5.14 -12.56
N GLY A 131 -10.94 -6.22 -12.38
CA GLY A 131 -10.41 -7.50 -11.94
C GLY A 131 -9.35 -8.05 -12.90
N ARG A 132 -9.64 -8.05 -14.20
CA ARG A 132 -8.66 -8.49 -15.24
C ARG A 132 -7.42 -7.59 -15.31
N ARG A 133 -7.59 -6.28 -15.12
CA ARG A 133 -6.46 -5.34 -15.08
C ARG A 133 -5.58 -5.58 -13.85
N LEU A 134 -6.18 -5.82 -12.69
CA LEU A 134 -5.46 -6.17 -11.47
C LEU A 134 -4.72 -7.49 -11.64
N GLU A 135 -5.37 -8.54 -12.18
CA GLU A 135 -4.72 -9.82 -12.48
C GLU A 135 -3.50 -9.64 -13.41
N LYS A 136 -3.64 -8.84 -14.49
CA LYS A 136 -2.52 -8.54 -15.38
C LYS A 136 -1.39 -7.79 -14.68
N ALA A 137 -1.72 -6.84 -13.81
CA ALA A 137 -0.70 -6.15 -13.04
C ALA A 137 0.02 -7.10 -12.07
N VAL A 138 -0.70 -8.01 -11.41
CA VAL A 138 -0.10 -9.06 -10.57
C VAL A 138 0.76 -10.02 -11.40
N GLN A 139 0.31 -10.42 -12.59
CA GLN A 139 1.02 -11.33 -13.48
C GLN A 139 2.43 -10.85 -13.86
N VAL A 140 2.67 -9.54 -13.92
CA VAL A 140 4.01 -8.96 -14.20
C VAL A 140 5.04 -9.35 -13.13
N LEU A 141 4.60 -9.57 -11.88
CA LEU A 141 5.47 -9.94 -10.78
C LEU A 141 5.87 -11.42 -10.81
N GLU A 142 5.04 -12.29 -11.42
CA GLU A 142 5.23 -13.75 -11.38
C GLU A 142 6.59 -14.20 -11.92
N PRO A 143 6.99 -13.84 -13.17
CA PRO A 143 8.32 -14.19 -13.69
C PRO A 143 9.46 -13.47 -12.94
N ARG A 144 9.16 -12.30 -12.37
CA ARG A 144 10.15 -11.53 -11.60
C ARG A 144 10.60 -12.26 -10.34
N LEU A 145 9.72 -13.04 -9.72
CA LEU A 145 9.90 -13.67 -8.42
C LEU A 145 10.27 -15.17 -8.50
N ILE A 146 10.63 -15.69 -9.69
CA ILE A 146 11.02 -17.10 -9.87
C ILE A 146 12.27 -17.43 -9.06
N ASP A 147 13.32 -16.58 -9.18
CA ASP A 147 14.68 -16.82 -8.68
C ASP A 147 15.12 -15.80 -7.61
N ARG A 148 14.16 -15.08 -7.03
CA ARG A 148 14.46 -14.05 -6.05
C ARG A 148 13.38 -13.92 -4.98
N ASP A 149 13.82 -13.43 -3.84
CA ASP A 149 12.97 -13.26 -2.66
C ASP A 149 12.23 -11.92 -2.65
N TYR A 150 12.77 -10.90 -3.32
CA TYR A 150 12.28 -9.52 -3.35
C TYR A 150 12.32 -8.94 -4.76
N LEU A 151 11.73 -7.78 -4.96
CA LEU A 151 11.64 -7.13 -6.27
C LEU A 151 13.01 -6.76 -6.84
N LEU A 152 13.94 -6.37 -5.98
CA LEU A 152 15.31 -6.04 -6.35
C LEU A 152 16.27 -7.21 -6.02
N ARG A 153 17.37 -7.32 -6.75
CA ARG A 153 18.39 -8.35 -6.47
C ARG A 153 19.16 -8.05 -5.18
N SER A 154 19.31 -6.78 -4.85
CA SER A 154 19.95 -6.33 -3.61
C SER A 154 19.15 -6.63 -2.34
N GLY A 155 17.90 -7.10 -2.46
CA GLY A 155 17.08 -7.49 -1.32
C GLY A 155 15.87 -6.60 -1.08
N PHE A 156 15.32 -6.72 0.12
CA PHE A 156 14.12 -5.99 0.55
C PHE A 156 14.33 -4.48 0.51
N SER A 157 13.28 -3.75 0.10
CA SER A 157 13.30 -2.30 -0.02
C SER A 157 11.89 -1.69 0.16
N ALA A 158 11.79 -0.37 0.17
CA ALA A 158 10.51 0.33 0.21
C ALA A 158 9.62 0.02 -1.01
N ALA A 159 10.19 -0.43 -2.12
CA ALA A 159 9.43 -0.90 -3.27
C ALA A 159 8.60 -2.15 -2.93
N ASP A 160 9.16 -3.07 -2.14
CA ASP A 160 8.43 -4.26 -1.66
C ASP A 160 7.30 -3.91 -0.71
N ILE A 161 7.44 -2.82 0.05
CA ILE A 161 6.39 -2.29 0.93
C ILE A 161 5.19 -1.81 0.10
N GLY A 162 5.44 -0.99 -0.92
CA GLY A 162 4.40 -0.46 -1.80
C GLY A 162 3.62 -1.54 -2.54
N VAL A 163 4.36 -2.45 -3.20
CA VAL A 163 3.80 -3.59 -3.94
C VAL A 163 3.16 -4.59 -2.98
N GLY A 164 3.80 -4.88 -1.85
CA GLY A 164 3.30 -5.81 -0.84
C GLY A 164 1.95 -5.40 -0.25
N TYR A 165 1.75 -4.12 0.06
CA TYR A 165 0.43 -3.61 0.45
C TYR A 165 -0.60 -3.81 -0.67
N SER A 166 -0.25 -3.52 -1.92
CA SER A 166 -1.15 -3.69 -3.05
C SER A 166 -1.53 -5.15 -3.26
N LEU A 167 -0.58 -6.07 -3.07
CA LEU A 167 -0.83 -7.52 -3.10
C LEU A 167 -1.69 -7.98 -1.92
N HIS A 168 -1.46 -7.44 -0.72
CA HIS A 168 -2.29 -7.75 0.45
C HIS A 168 -3.76 -7.41 0.22
N LEU A 169 -4.03 -6.30 -0.47
CA LEU A 169 -5.39 -5.94 -0.87
C LEU A 169 -5.88 -6.81 -2.04
N ALA A 170 -5.03 -7.07 -3.04
CA ALA A 170 -5.37 -7.88 -4.22
C ALA A 170 -5.78 -9.31 -3.85
N ASP A 171 -5.12 -9.92 -2.86
CA ASP A 171 -5.41 -11.27 -2.35
C ASP A 171 -6.87 -11.45 -1.88
N ARG A 172 -7.54 -10.37 -1.54
CA ARG A 172 -8.97 -10.35 -1.16
C ARG A 172 -9.92 -10.11 -2.34
N LEU A 173 -9.38 -9.78 -3.50
CA LEU A 173 -10.14 -9.32 -4.66
C LEU A 173 -10.03 -10.26 -5.86
N ILE A 174 -8.90 -10.96 -5.99
CA ILE A 174 -8.61 -11.91 -7.08
C ILE A 174 -8.02 -13.21 -6.52
N GLU A 175 -8.02 -14.27 -7.32
CA GLU A 175 -7.45 -15.56 -6.95
C GLU A 175 -5.91 -15.56 -7.09
N LEU A 176 -5.22 -15.13 -6.01
CA LEU A 176 -3.76 -14.98 -6.02
C LEU A 176 -3.02 -16.33 -6.14
N ALA A 177 -3.65 -17.44 -5.76
CA ALA A 177 -3.09 -18.79 -5.87
C ALA A 177 -2.70 -19.18 -7.33
N ARG A 178 -3.26 -18.50 -8.33
CA ARG A 178 -2.88 -18.65 -9.76
C ARG A 178 -1.47 -18.12 -10.06
N PHE A 179 -0.85 -17.40 -9.12
CA PHE A 179 0.47 -16.80 -9.24
C PHE A 179 1.37 -17.29 -8.08
N PRO A 180 1.91 -18.53 -8.16
CA PRO A 180 2.56 -19.19 -7.03
C PRO A 180 3.81 -18.48 -6.50
N ASN A 181 4.59 -17.81 -7.36
CA ASN A 181 5.75 -17.04 -6.93
C ASN A 181 5.32 -15.76 -6.20
N VAL A 182 4.27 -15.10 -6.68
CA VAL A 182 3.68 -13.92 -6.03
C VAL A 182 3.06 -14.30 -4.67
N ALA A 183 2.34 -15.42 -4.60
CA ALA A 183 1.77 -15.91 -3.35
C ALA A 183 2.86 -16.16 -2.29
N ARG A 184 3.95 -16.88 -2.68
CA ARG A 184 5.11 -17.12 -1.81
C ARG A 184 5.80 -15.82 -1.38
N TYR A 185 5.94 -14.85 -2.28
CA TYR A 185 6.47 -13.53 -1.97
C TYR A 185 5.59 -12.79 -0.95
N LEU A 186 4.27 -12.77 -1.14
CA LEU A 186 3.35 -12.13 -0.21
C LEU A 186 3.43 -12.75 1.19
N GLU A 187 3.53 -14.07 1.30
CA GLU A 187 3.70 -14.75 2.59
C GLU A 187 5.02 -14.35 3.29
N ARG A 188 6.10 -14.20 2.51
CA ARG A 188 7.39 -13.70 3.05
C ARG A 188 7.24 -12.27 3.59
N LEU A 189 6.52 -11.41 2.89
CA LEU A 189 6.26 -10.04 3.35
C LEU A 189 5.37 -10.02 4.60
N ARG A 190 4.33 -10.84 4.66
CA ARG A 190 3.44 -11.01 5.82
C ARG A 190 4.17 -11.53 7.06
N ALA A 191 5.24 -12.28 6.88
CA ALA A 191 6.06 -12.78 7.98
C ALA A 191 6.88 -11.69 8.68
N ARG A 192 7.06 -10.52 8.06
CA ARG A 192 7.85 -9.42 8.65
C ARG A 192 7.14 -8.81 9.87
N PRO A 193 7.86 -8.60 10.98
CA PRO A 193 7.27 -7.98 12.18
C PRO A 193 6.68 -6.60 11.91
N ALA A 194 7.35 -5.76 11.12
CA ALA A 194 6.90 -4.42 10.78
C ALA A 194 5.61 -4.41 9.94
N PHE A 195 5.44 -5.41 9.03
CA PHE A 195 4.17 -5.60 8.33
C PHE A 195 3.04 -5.88 9.33
N ARG A 196 3.25 -6.84 10.24
CA ARG A 196 2.23 -7.23 11.24
C ARG A 196 1.87 -6.07 12.17
N ALA A 197 2.86 -5.28 12.58
CA ALA A 197 2.66 -4.08 13.40
C ALA A 197 1.85 -2.98 12.66
N SER A 198 1.80 -3.04 11.33
CA SER A 198 1.06 -2.08 10.49
C SER A 198 -0.36 -2.52 10.16
N LEU A 199 -0.73 -3.75 10.56
CA LEU A 199 -2.11 -4.23 10.43
C LEU A 199 -3.01 -3.58 11.50
N PRO A 200 -4.31 -3.45 11.22
CA PRO A 200 -5.26 -2.95 12.21
C PRO A 200 -5.17 -3.74 13.51
N GLN A 201 -5.12 -3.02 14.62
CA GLN A 201 -5.20 -3.60 15.96
C GLN A 201 -6.66 -3.62 16.40
N GLY A 202 -7.30 -4.79 16.40
CA GLY A 202 -8.71 -4.95 16.77
C GLY A 202 -9.68 -4.97 15.57
N SER A 203 -10.98 -5.14 15.87
CA SER A 203 -12.02 -5.49 14.89
C SER A 203 -12.73 -4.31 14.22
N THR A 204 -12.12 -3.13 14.13
CA THR A 204 -12.87 -1.88 13.93
C THR A 204 -12.97 -1.36 12.50
N HIS A 205 -12.41 -2.02 11.48
CA HIS A 205 -12.39 -1.46 10.13
C HIS A 205 -13.08 -2.36 9.08
N ALA A 206 -13.90 -1.71 8.24
CA ALA A 206 -14.84 -2.35 7.33
C ALA A 206 -14.19 -3.23 6.24
N ILE A 207 -12.91 -3.01 5.92
CA ILE A 207 -12.21 -3.76 4.86
C ILE A 207 -11.69 -5.11 5.39
N SER A 208 -11.33 -5.22 6.68
CA SER A 208 -10.92 -6.49 7.29
C SER A 208 -12.07 -7.49 7.42
N TRP A 209 -13.31 -7.01 7.36
CA TRP A 209 -14.52 -7.85 7.47
C TRP A 209 -14.95 -8.43 6.14
N LEU A 210 -14.23 -8.11 5.06
CA LEU A 210 -14.49 -8.75 3.80
C LEU A 210 -14.27 -10.23 4.00
N PRO A 211 -15.31 -11.08 4.00
CA PRO A 211 -15.04 -12.47 3.87
C PRO A 211 -14.10 -12.62 2.68
N LEU A 212 -13.11 -13.48 2.79
CA LEU A 212 -12.35 -14.02 1.67
C LEU A 212 -13.40 -14.60 0.72
N SER A 213 -14.01 -13.75 -0.04
CA SER A 213 -15.27 -14.05 -0.67
C SER A 213 -15.01 -14.34 -2.11
N GLU A 214 -15.85 -15.13 -2.63
CA GLU A 214 -15.92 -15.60 -3.99
C GLU A 214 -15.21 -14.69 -4.99
N PRO A 215 -14.24 -15.22 -5.78
CA PRO A 215 -13.59 -14.48 -6.84
C PRO A 215 -14.65 -13.82 -7.72
N ILE A 216 -14.38 -12.64 -8.20
CA ILE A 216 -15.24 -11.96 -9.19
C ILE A 216 -15.25 -12.86 -10.43
N LYS A 217 -16.36 -13.56 -10.64
CA LYS A 217 -16.58 -14.45 -11.80
C LYS A 217 -16.70 -13.68 -13.09
#